data_615c2ae1936537d14cadb300a8032c69
#
_entry.id   615c2ae1936537d14cadb300a8032c69
#
_cell.length_a   1.000
_cell.length_b   1.000
_cell.length_c   1.000
_cell.angle_alpha   90.00
_cell.angle_beta   90.00
_cell.angle_gamma   90.00
#
_symmetry.space_group_name_H-M   'P 1'
#
loop_
_entity.id
_entity.type
_entity.pdbx_description
1 polymer ?
#
loop_
_entity_poly.entity_id
_entity_poly.type
_entity_poly.pdbx_seq_one_letter_code
_entity_poly.pdbx_strand_id
1 'polypeptide(L)'
;MRIAIVGAQCVGKTTLVNTFKSYWPMYKSPEKTYRDLIKEKNLTLNESGDMNSQRVVRDALADLAMSNAGQIETIHDRCILDNLVYTFWLAEHNKFTEKDSEIDSFITESILMTKECLKFYDIIFWLPINPNIPIEESENRSQNEAFREEIDNIFHGVHESYKKNAGVIFDKEDQPALIVLEGDLDKKISHIKEYIGTDGKLIETTSSVLGDLENVYDELALRGQLKI
;
A
#
# COMPACT_ATOMS: atom_id res chain seq x y z
N MET A 1 3.13 -15.41 -3.68
CA MET A 1 3.14 -14.14 -2.90
C MET A 1 1.86 -13.38 -3.14
N ARG A 2 1.47 -12.55 -2.20
CA ARG A 2 0.32 -11.65 -2.25
C ARG A 2 0.85 -10.22 -2.27
N ILE A 3 0.54 -9.50 -3.34
CA ILE A 3 1.10 -8.19 -3.63
C ILE A 3 -0.01 -7.15 -3.69
N ALA A 4 0.23 -5.96 -3.17
CA ALA A 4 -0.63 -4.81 -3.39
C ALA A 4 0.16 -3.64 -3.99
N ILE A 5 -0.51 -2.85 -4.84
CA ILE A 5 0.00 -1.61 -5.41
C ILE A 5 -0.79 -0.45 -4.80
N VAL A 6 -0.11 0.44 -4.09
CA VAL A 6 -0.73 1.58 -3.40
C VAL A 6 -0.17 2.93 -3.88
N GLY A 7 -0.84 4.03 -3.55
CA GLY A 7 -0.42 5.39 -3.88
C GLY A 7 -1.57 6.30 -4.24
N ALA A 8 -1.29 7.58 -4.44
CA ALA A 8 -2.26 8.59 -4.82
C ALA A 8 -2.99 8.24 -6.14
N GLN A 9 -4.05 8.96 -6.45
CA GLN A 9 -4.72 8.77 -7.73
C GLN A 9 -3.80 9.17 -8.90
N CYS A 10 -4.03 8.57 -10.06
CA CYS A 10 -3.32 8.88 -11.32
C CYS A 10 -1.79 8.67 -11.28
N VAL A 11 -1.25 7.83 -10.39
CA VAL A 11 0.18 7.45 -10.36
C VAL A 11 0.52 6.22 -11.20
N GLY A 12 -0.46 5.66 -11.93
CA GLY A 12 -0.24 4.53 -12.84
C GLY A 12 -0.40 3.14 -12.20
N LYS A 13 -1.09 3.00 -11.04
CA LYS A 13 -1.28 1.70 -10.36
C LYS A 13 -1.87 0.62 -11.27
N THR A 14 -2.99 0.89 -11.91
CA THR A 14 -3.67 -0.07 -12.81
C THR A 14 -2.79 -0.45 -14.00
N THR A 15 -2.07 0.52 -14.56
CA THR A 15 -1.09 0.28 -15.64
C THR A 15 0.00 -0.66 -15.17
N LEU A 16 0.57 -0.40 -13.97
CA LEU A 16 1.59 -1.27 -13.39
C LEU A 16 1.08 -2.68 -13.12
N VAL A 17 -0.13 -2.83 -12.54
CA VAL A 17 -0.75 -4.16 -12.31
C VAL A 17 -0.90 -4.94 -13.63
N ASN A 18 -1.37 -4.30 -14.68
CA ASN A 18 -1.54 -4.95 -15.98
C ASN A 18 -0.18 -5.33 -16.61
N THR A 19 0.80 -4.44 -16.54
CA THR A 19 2.16 -4.72 -17.01
C THR A 19 2.81 -5.81 -16.17
N PHE A 20 2.68 -5.78 -14.86
CA PHE A 20 3.17 -6.82 -13.97
C PHE A 20 2.64 -8.20 -14.40
N LYS A 21 1.34 -8.34 -14.63
CA LYS A 21 0.73 -9.60 -15.07
C LYS A 21 1.21 -10.05 -16.45
N SER A 22 1.72 -9.18 -17.30
CA SER A 22 2.32 -9.59 -18.57
C SER A 22 3.70 -10.23 -18.39
N TYR A 23 4.44 -9.84 -17.37
CA TYR A 23 5.72 -10.47 -17.00
C TYR A 23 5.54 -11.72 -16.13
N TRP A 24 4.54 -11.71 -15.24
CA TRP A 24 4.23 -12.81 -14.32
C TRP A 24 2.78 -13.24 -14.48
N PRO A 25 2.45 -14.01 -15.55
CA PRO A 25 1.07 -14.36 -15.92
C PRO A 25 0.38 -15.32 -14.92
N MET A 26 1.14 -15.89 -13.99
CA MET A 26 0.59 -16.69 -12.91
C MET A 26 -0.18 -15.85 -11.90
N TYR A 27 0.13 -14.55 -11.76
CA TYR A 27 -0.54 -13.68 -10.81
C TYR A 27 -1.93 -13.28 -11.27
N LYS A 28 -2.89 -13.40 -10.36
CA LYS A 28 -4.30 -13.05 -10.59
C LYS A 28 -4.67 -11.80 -9.81
N SER A 29 -5.54 -10.99 -10.37
CA SER A 29 -6.20 -9.91 -9.65
C SER A 29 -7.58 -10.38 -9.19
N PRO A 30 -8.14 -9.81 -8.09
CA PRO A 30 -9.51 -10.07 -7.68
C PRO A 30 -10.50 -9.82 -8.82
N GLU A 31 -11.54 -10.63 -8.90
CA GLU A 31 -12.60 -10.50 -9.92
C GLU A 31 -13.35 -9.17 -9.79
N LYS A 32 -13.68 -8.79 -8.54
CA LYS A 32 -14.26 -7.48 -8.23
C LYS A 32 -13.18 -6.49 -7.84
N THR A 33 -13.19 -5.36 -8.52
CA THR A 33 -12.26 -4.27 -8.23
C THR A 33 -12.87 -3.26 -7.27
N TYR A 34 -12.02 -2.45 -6.65
CA TYR A 34 -12.42 -1.27 -5.92
C TYR A 34 -13.42 -0.36 -6.69
N ARG A 35 -13.24 -0.22 -8.03
CA ARG A 35 -14.13 0.59 -8.87
C ARG A 35 -15.51 -0.02 -9.06
N ASP A 36 -15.59 -1.33 -9.10
CA ASP A 36 -16.88 -2.04 -9.21
C ASP A 36 -17.70 -1.82 -7.94
N LEU A 37 -17.04 -1.88 -6.78
CA LEU A 37 -17.68 -1.57 -5.50
C LEU A 37 -18.26 -0.15 -5.46
N ILE A 38 -17.47 0.85 -5.90
CA ILE A 38 -17.91 2.24 -5.94
C ILE A 38 -19.17 2.39 -6.78
N LYS A 39 -19.19 1.79 -7.97
CA LYS A 39 -20.33 1.83 -8.88
C LYS A 39 -21.56 1.11 -8.32
N GLU A 40 -21.37 -0.10 -7.80
CA GLU A 40 -22.45 -0.92 -7.23
C GLU A 40 -23.12 -0.23 -6.04
N LYS A 41 -22.35 0.47 -5.20
CA LYS A 41 -22.83 1.08 -3.97
C LYS A 41 -23.13 2.59 -4.11
N ASN A 42 -22.86 3.17 -5.29
CA ASN A 42 -23.01 4.61 -5.54
C ASN A 42 -22.31 5.48 -4.48
N LEU A 43 -21.05 5.16 -4.18
CA LEU A 43 -20.28 5.79 -3.10
C LEU A 43 -19.69 7.13 -3.54
N THR A 44 -19.70 8.09 -2.61
CA THR A 44 -19.02 9.38 -2.78
C THR A 44 -17.59 9.26 -2.25
N LEU A 45 -16.61 9.55 -3.10
CA LEU A 45 -15.20 9.36 -2.77
C LEU A 45 -14.36 10.60 -3.10
N ASN A 46 -13.05 10.47 -2.92
CA ASN A 46 -12.06 11.53 -3.06
C ASN A 46 -12.38 12.71 -2.12
N GLU A 47 -12.24 13.95 -2.59
CA GLU A 47 -12.41 15.18 -1.80
C GLU A 47 -13.83 15.36 -1.23
N SER A 48 -14.82 14.70 -1.82
CA SER A 48 -16.22 14.74 -1.40
C SER A 48 -16.62 13.49 -0.62
N GLY A 49 -15.66 12.65 -0.24
CA GLY A 49 -15.93 11.43 0.52
C GLY A 49 -16.53 11.72 1.89
N ASP A 50 -17.37 10.82 2.36
CA ASP A 50 -17.97 10.83 3.70
C ASP A 50 -17.55 9.60 4.50
N MET A 51 -17.78 9.63 5.81
CA MET A 51 -17.37 8.55 6.73
C MET A 51 -18.05 7.22 6.38
N ASN A 52 -19.32 7.25 5.97
CA ASN A 52 -20.04 6.04 5.59
C ASN A 52 -19.43 5.38 4.34
N SER A 53 -19.12 6.17 3.31
CA SER A 53 -18.48 5.67 2.10
C SER A 53 -17.09 5.10 2.40
N GLN A 54 -16.31 5.76 3.27
CA GLN A 54 -15.00 5.26 3.70
C GLN A 54 -15.13 3.95 4.47
N ARG A 55 -16.14 3.80 5.34
CA ARG A 55 -16.42 2.56 6.07
C ARG A 55 -16.76 1.41 5.12
N VAL A 56 -17.65 1.64 4.17
CA VAL A 56 -18.05 0.61 3.18
C VAL A 56 -16.84 0.15 2.35
N VAL A 57 -15.98 1.07 1.94
CA VAL A 57 -14.76 0.75 1.18
C VAL A 57 -13.76 0.00 2.06
N ARG A 58 -13.53 0.46 3.29
CA ARG A 58 -12.64 -0.19 4.26
C ARG A 58 -13.02 -1.65 4.48
N ASP A 59 -14.30 -1.88 4.79
CA ASP A 59 -14.80 -3.20 5.13
C ASP A 59 -14.69 -4.14 3.91
N ALA A 60 -15.01 -3.66 2.70
CA ALA A 60 -14.85 -4.46 1.49
C ALA A 60 -13.39 -4.78 1.14
N LEU A 61 -12.45 -3.86 1.38
CA LEU A 61 -11.02 -4.12 1.18
C LEU A 61 -10.46 -5.07 2.25
N ALA A 62 -11.00 -5.01 3.48
CA ALA A 62 -10.69 -5.97 4.53
C ALA A 62 -11.19 -7.37 4.18
N ASP A 63 -12.45 -7.51 3.77
CA ASP A 63 -13.02 -8.78 3.31
C ASP A 63 -12.21 -9.37 2.14
N LEU A 64 -11.80 -8.52 1.20
CA LEU A 64 -10.97 -8.93 0.08
C LEU A 64 -9.60 -9.45 0.55
N ALA A 65 -8.92 -8.74 1.45
CA ALA A 65 -7.64 -9.18 2.01
C ALA A 65 -7.78 -10.53 2.73
N MET A 66 -8.81 -10.68 3.57
CA MET A 66 -9.08 -11.91 4.31
C MET A 66 -9.47 -13.08 3.39
N SER A 67 -10.32 -12.85 2.39
CA SER A 67 -10.73 -13.89 1.45
C SER A 67 -9.58 -14.44 0.58
N ASN A 68 -8.56 -13.61 0.36
CA ASN A 68 -7.36 -14.01 -0.36
C ASN A 68 -6.23 -14.54 0.54
N ALA A 69 -6.44 -14.65 1.85
CA ALA A 69 -5.42 -15.08 2.81
C ALA A 69 -4.82 -16.47 2.49
N GLY A 70 -5.63 -17.39 1.96
CA GLY A 70 -5.20 -18.74 1.54
C GLY A 70 -4.72 -18.82 0.09
N GLN A 71 -4.74 -17.74 -0.67
CA GLN A 71 -4.33 -17.71 -2.07
C GLN A 71 -2.85 -17.29 -2.17
N ILE A 72 -2.22 -17.77 -3.23
CA ILE A 72 -0.86 -17.37 -3.62
C ILE A 72 -0.92 -16.76 -5.03
N GLU A 73 0.09 -15.95 -5.37
CA GLU A 73 0.20 -15.34 -6.71
C GLU A 73 -0.98 -14.39 -6.99
N THR A 74 -1.26 -13.51 -6.04
CA THR A 74 -2.27 -12.45 -6.19
C THR A 74 -1.64 -11.08 -6.24
N ILE A 75 -2.20 -10.19 -7.07
CA ILE A 75 -1.83 -8.78 -7.15
C ILE A 75 -3.07 -7.89 -7.13
N HIS A 76 -3.10 -6.94 -6.21
CA HIS A 76 -4.22 -6.05 -5.95
C HIS A 76 -3.92 -4.62 -6.43
N ASP A 77 -4.81 -4.05 -7.24
CA ASP A 77 -4.83 -2.60 -7.54
C ASP A 77 -5.53 -1.88 -6.38
N ARG A 78 -4.78 -1.46 -5.40
CA ARG A 78 -5.14 -0.94 -4.07
C ARG A 78 -5.33 -2.02 -3.01
N CYS A 79 -5.14 -1.60 -1.76
CA CYS A 79 -5.51 -2.36 -0.57
C CYS A 79 -6.08 -1.42 0.50
N ILE A 80 -6.35 -1.95 1.67
CA ILE A 80 -6.92 -1.20 2.80
C ILE A 80 -6.06 0.01 3.23
N LEU A 81 -4.75 -0.01 2.96
CA LEU A 81 -3.85 1.12 3.25
C LEU A 81 -4.23 2.37 2.45
N ASP A 82 -4.64 2.21 1.17
CA ASP A 82 -5.16 3.34 0.39
C ASP A 82 -6.38 3.97 1.08
N ASN A 83 -7.34 3.16 1.54
CA ASN A 83 -8.52 3.67 2.24
C ASN A 83 -8.15 4.43 3.52
N LEU A 84 -7.21 3.91 4.32
CA LEU A 84 -6.75 4.59 5.53
C LEU A 84 -6.14 5.96 5.24
N VAL A 85 -5.31 6.08 4.20
CA VAL A 85 -4.69 7.34 3.78
C VAL A 85 -5.76 8.36 3.38
N TYR A 86 -6.75 7.96 2.59
CA TYR A 86 -7.86 8.85 2.23
C TYR A 86 -8.74 9.20 3.44
N THR A 87 -8.93 8.29 4.38
CA THR A 87 -9.64 8.54 5.65
C THR A 87 -8.93 9.61 6.47
N PHE A 88 -7.61 9.55 6.59
CA PHE A 88 -6.82 10.57 7.29
C PHE A 88 -6.97 11.94 6.65
N TRP A 89 -6.87 12.03 5.33
CA TRP A 89 -7.05 13.28 4.62
C TRP A 89 -8.44 13.89 4.86
N LEU A 90 -9.50 13.09 4.77
CA LEU A 90 -10.89 13.53 4.97
C LEU A 90 -11.12 14.03 6.41
N ALA A 91 -10.56 13.35 7.40
CA ALA A 91 -10.64 13.75 8.79
C ALA A 91 -9.90 15.08 9.04
N GLU A 92 -8.68 15.21 8.54
CA GLU A 92 -7.85 16.43 8.67
C GLU A 92 -8.52 17.65 8.03
N HIS A 93 -9.23 17.45 6.92
CA HIS A 93 -9.94 18.52 6.21
C HIS A 93 -11.40 18.71 6.66
N ASN A 94 -11.78 18.16 7.82
CA ASN A 94 -13.13 18.28 8.41
C ASN A 94 -14.25 17.91 7.42
N LYS A 95 -14.05 16.85 6.64
CA LYS A 95 -15.04 16.37 5.67
C LYS A 95 -16.09 15.45 6.30
N PHE A 96 -15.82 14.95 7.49
CA PHE A 96 -16.79 14.18 8.26
C PHE A 96 -17.71 15.12 9.03
N THR A 97 -19.00 14.77 9.08
CA THR A 97 -20.06 15.58 9.71
C THR A 97 -20.51 15.00 11.04
N GLU A 98 -19.98 13.87 11.42
CA GLU A 98 -20.25 13.15 12.65
C GLU A 98 -19.61 13.88 13.84
N LYS A 99 -19.94 13.43 15.05
CA LYS A 99 -19.32 13.98 16.28
C LYS A 99 -17.86 13.56 16.36
N ASP A 100 -17.03 14.40 16.95
CA ASP A 100 -15.59 14.14 17.11
C ASP A 100 -15.30 12.76 17.71
N SER A 101 -16.04 12.34 18.73
CA SER A 101 -15.88 11.02 19.35
C SER A 101 -16.20 9.85 18.41
N GLU A 102 -17.10 10.04 17.46
CA GLU A 102 -17.44 9.02 16.44
C GLU A 102 -16.37 8.97 15.36
N ILE A 103 -15.83 10.14 14.99
CA ILE A 103 -14.70 10.28 14.05
C ILE A 103 -13.45 9.61 14.64
N ASP A 104 -13.11 9.92 15.90
CA ASP A 104 -11.94 9.32 16.58
C ASP A 104 -12.06 7.80 16.69
N SER A 105 -13.25 7.30 17.02
CA SER A 105 -13.54 5.86 17.05
C SER A 105 -13.35 5.23 15.68
N PHE A 106 -13.91 5.85 14.63
CA PHE A 106 -13.79 5.35 13.25
C PHE A 106 -12.33 5.32 12.76
N ILE A 107 -11.54 6.35 13.05
CA ILE A 107 -10.12 6.41 12.70
C ILE A 107 -9.36 5.30 13.43
N THR A 108 -9.59 5.15 14.74
CA THR A 108 -8.94 4.11 15.56
C THR A 108 -9.26 2.71 15.03
N GLU A 109 -10.53 2.42 14.77
CA GLU A 109 -10.95 1.16 14.16
C GLU A 109 -10.30 0.92 12.79
N SER A 110 -10.20 1.98 11.97
CA SER A 110 -9.61 1.89 10.63
C SER A 110 -8.12 1.59 10.70
N ILE A 111 -7.38 2.17 11.65
CA ILE A 111 -5.97 1.86 11.90
C ILE A 111 -5.81 0.39 12.31
N LEU A 112 -6.59 -0.07 13.30
CA LEU A 112 -6.51 -1.44 13.79
C LEU A 112 -6.85 -2.46 12.69
N MET A 113 -7.93 -2.22 11.94
CA MET A 113 -8.34 -3.08 10.84
C MET A 113 -7.28 -3.11 9.73
N THR A 114 -6.70 -1.95 9.39
CA THR A 114 -5.61 -1.87 8.41
C THR A 114 -4.43 -2.70 8.86
N LYS A 115 -3.98 -2.53 10.11
CA LYS A 115 -2.87 -3.29 10.69
C LYS A 115 -3.10 -4.80 10.58
N GLU A 116 -4.28 -5.28 10.92
CA GLU A 116 -4.62 -6.71 10.84
C GLU A 116 -4.67 -7.21 9.38
N CYS A 117 -5.21 -6.42 8.46
CA CYS A 117 -5.31 -6.80 7.06
C CYS A 117 -3.98 -6.77 6.31
N LEU A 118 -3.04 -5.90 6.71
CA LEU A 118 -1.72 -5.82 6.07
C LEU A 118 -0.91 -7.10 6.21
N LYS A 119 -1.16 -7.91 7.24
CA LYS A 119 -0.54 -9.24 7.43
C LYS A 119 -0.86 -10.25 6.31
N PHE A 120 -1.91 -9.98 5.52
CA PHE A 120 -2.28 -10.81 4.39
C PHE A 120 -1.56 -10.45 3.09
N TYR A 121 -0.61 -9.52 3.13
CA TYR A 121 0.27 -9.16 2.02
C TYR A 121 1.71 -9.50 2.34
N ASP A 122 2.46 -9.96 1.34
CA ASP A 122 3.89 -10.23 1.45
C ASP A 122 4.69 -9.00 1.02
N ILE A 123 4.21 -8.29 -0.02
CA ILE A 123 4.84 -7.06 -0.53
C ILE A 123 3.75 -6.02 -0.84
N ILE A 124 4.02 -4.78 -0.46
CA ILE A 124 3.27 -3.60 -0.89
C ILE A 124 4.22 -2.70 -1.68
N PHE A 125 3.89 -2.46 -2.94
CA PHE A 125 4.58 -1.48 -3.76
C PHE A 125 3.85 -0.15 -3.69
N TRP A 126 4.54 0.87 -3.20
CA TRP A 126 4.03 2.24 -3.20
C TRP A 126 4.59 3.02 -4.39
N LEU A 127 3.68 3.66 -5.13
CA LEU A 127 3.98 4.53 -6.26
C LEU A 127 3.81 6.00 -5.82
N PRO A 128 4.90 6.73 -5.55
CA PRO A 128 4.82 8.16 -5.31
C PRO A 128 4.49 8.91 -6.60
N ILE A 129 4.04 10.16 -6.46
CA ILE A 129 3.82 11.06 -7.58
C ILE A 129 5.14 11.27 -8.33
N ASN A 130 5.10 11.09 -9.64
CA ASN A 130 6.22 11.44 -10.51
C ASN A 130 5.82 12.67 -11.34
N PRO A 131 6.47 13.84 -11.12
CA PRO A 131 6.12 15.06 -11.84
C PRO A 131 6.37 14.99 -13.35
N ASN A 132 7.16 14.02 -13.81
CA ASN A 132 7.45 13.82 -15.21
C ASN A 132 6.39 12.95 -15.94
N ILE A 133 5.41 12.40 -15.23
CA ILE A 133 4.34 11.61 -15.81
C ILE A 133 3.08 12.48 -15.86
N PRO A 134 2.58 12.85 -17.06
CA PRO A 134 1.38 13.66 -17.19
C PRO A 134 0.17 12.90 -16.60
N ILE A 135 -0.74 13.68 -16.03
CA ILE A 135 -2.03 13.15 -15.55
C ILE A 135 -2.89 12.87 -16.79
N GLU A 136 -3.29 11.62 -16.97
CA GLU A 136 -4.30 11.30 -17.98
C GLU A 136 -5.66 11.85 -17.53
N GLU A 137 -6.23 12.73 -18.34
CA GLU A 137 -7.58 13.25 -18.13
C GLU A 137 -8.60 12.11 -18.20
N SER A 138 -9.44 11.98 -17.20
CA SER A 138 -10.59 11.08 -17.24
C SER A 138 -11.74 11.65 -16.40
N GLU A 139 -12.96 11.51 -16.90
CA GLU A 139 -14.19 12.05 -16.29
C GLU A 139 -14.44 11.59 -14.82
N ASN A 140 -13.80 10.52 -14.38
CA ASN A 140 -14.01 9.92 -13.06
C ASN A 140 -12.82 10.09 -12.11
N ARG A 141 -11.89 11.01 -12.40
CA ARG A 141 -10.70 11.26 -11.56
C ARG A 141 -10.70 12.72 -11.15
N SER A 142 -10.47 12.97 -9.86
CA SER A 142 -10.24 14.34 -9.41
C SER A 142 -9.02 14.90 -10.14
N GLN A 143 -9.19 16.08 -10.74
CA GLN A 143 -8.12 16.86 -11.39
C GLN A 143 -7.44 17.81 -10.39
N ASN A 144 -7.81 17.76 -9.11
CA ASN A 144 -7.23 18.60 -8.09
C ASN A 144 -5.82 18.10 -7.75
N GLU A 145 -4.82 18.79 -8.28
CA GLU A 145 -3.41 18.49 -8.05
C GLU A 145 -3.05 18.62 -6.57
N ALA A 146 -3.55 19.64 -5.88
CA ALA A 146 -3.27 19.85 -4.47
C ALA A 146 -3.77 18.68 -3.61
N PHE A 147 -5.01 18.21 -3.85
CA PHE A 147 -5.53 17.03 -3.16
C PHE A 147 -4.66 15.78 -3.40
N ARG A 148 -4.22 15.59 -4.63
CA ARG A 148 -3.38 14.46 -5.03
C ARG A 148 -2.02 14.53 -4.34
N GLU A 149 -1.40 15.70 -4.26
CA GLU A 149 -0.13 15.93 -3.56
C GLU A 149 -0.27 15.71 -2.05
N GLU A 150 -1.35 16.17 -1.45
CA GLU A 150 -1.63 15.96 -0.03
C GLU A 150 -1.81 14.47 0.31
N ILE A 151 -2.52 13.71 -0.52
CA ILE A 151 -2.62 12.24 -0.40
C ILE A 151 -1.22 11.59 -0.49
N ASP A 152 -0.39 12.03 -1.42
CA ASP A 152 0.97 11.49 -1.57
C ASP A 152 1.84 11.83 -0.36
N ASN A 153 1.71 13.04 0.19
CA ASN A 153 2.39 13.44 1.43
C ASN A 153 2.00 12.56 2.63
N ILE A 154 0.74 12.13 2.73
CA ILE A 154 0.32 11.19 3.77
C ILE A 154 0.99 9.82 3.54
N PHE A 155 1.10 9.34 2.30
CA PHE A 155 1.85 8.12 2.00
C PHE A 155 3.33 8.24 2.37
N HIS A 156 3.97 9.39 2.16
CA HIS A 156 5.32 9.67 2.65
C HIS A 156 5.40 9.54 4.18
N GLY A 157 4.44 10.09 4.92
CA GLY A 157 4.34 9.95 6.37
C GLY A 157 4.19 8.49 6.82
N VAL A 158 3.37 7.71 6.11
CA VAL A 158 3.19 6.27 6.34
C VAL A 158 4.50 5.51 6.13
N HIS A 159 5.23 5.81 5.05
CA HIS A 159 6.52 5.19 4.76
C HIS A 159 7.60 5.54 5.80
N GLU A 160 7.64 6.79 6.26
CA GLU A 160 8.54 7.18 7.35
C GLU A 160 8.20 6.46 8.67
N SER A 161 6.92 6.28 8.97
CA SER A 161 6.45 5.48 10.12
C SER A 161 6.88 4.02 10.00
N TYR A 162 6.79 3.45 8.80
CA TYR A 162 7.26 2.10 8.49
C TYR A 162 8.77 1.96 8.72
N LYS A 163 9.60 2.83 8.14
CA LYS A 163 11.07 2.82 8.32
C LYS A 163 11.49 2.92 9.78
N LYS A 164 10.78 3.71 10.57
CA LYS A 164 11.03 3.86 12.01
C LYS A 164 10.51 2.70 12.84
N ASN A 165 9.89 1.71 12.23
CA ASN A 165 9.24 0.58 12.90
C ASN A 165 8.31 1.03 14.05
N ALA A 166 7.50 2.06 13.80
CA ALA A 166 6.67 2.70 14.82
C ALA A 166 5.56 1.78 15.36
N GLY A 167 5.16 0.75 14.60
CA GLY A 167 4.19 -0.26 15.02
C GLY A 167 2.74 0.24 15.11
N VAL A 168 2.43 1.40 14.56
CA VAL A 168 1.07 1.97 14.58
C VAL A 168 0.20 1.36 13.49
N ILE A 169 0.62 1.49 12.22
CA ILE A 169 -0.12 0.97 11.05
C ILE A 169 0.38 -0.43 10.69
N PHE A 170 1.67 -0.67 10.78
CA PHE A 170 2.30 -1.96 10.47
C PHE A 170 2.61 -2.71 11.77
N ASP A 171 2.39 -4.02 11.78
CA ASP A 171 2.85 -4.86 12.87
C ASP A 171 4.37 -5.00 12.80
N LYS A 172 5.04 -4.98 13.96
CA LYS A 172 6.51 -5.05 13.99
C LYS A 172 7.06 -6.43 13.60
N GLU A 173 6.28 -7.47 13.88
CA GLU A 173 6.71 -8.85 13.73
C GLU A 173 6.15 -9.49 12.45
N ASP A 174 5.02 -8.98 11.95
CA ASP A 174 4.29 -9.57 10.82
C ASP A 174 3.80 -8.47 9.86
N GLN A 175 4.73 -7.75 9.26
CA GLN A 175 4.43 -6.69 8.31
C GLN A 175 4.91 -7.05 6.90
N PRO A 176 4.17 -6.63 5.85
CA PRO A 176 4.65 -6.77 4.47
C PRO A 176 5.89 -5.91 4.22
N ALA A 177 6.71 -6.30 3.26
CA ALA A 177 7.74 -5.41 2.74
C ALA A 177 7.07 -4.21 2.04
N LEU A 178 7.37 -2.98 2.49
CA LEU A 178 6.90 -1.76 1.83
C LEU A 178 8.01 -1.18 0.96
N ILE A 179 7.85 -1.29 -0.36
CA ILE A 179 8.86 -0.94 -1.35
C ILE A 179 8.36 0.25 -2.18
N VAL A 180 9.19 1.27 -2.29
CA VAL A 180 8.91 2.47 -3.10
C VAL A 180 9.32 2.22 -4.54
N LEU A 181 8.41 2.42 -5.50
CA LEU A 181 8.69 2.30 -6.93
C LEU A 181 8.67 3.67 -7.61
N GLU A 182 9.83 4.20 -7.88
CA GLU A 182 10.03 5.49 -8.55
C GLU A 182 10.28 5.33 -10.06
N GLY A 183 10.20 6.45 -10.78
CA GLY A 183 10.51 6.53 -12.19
C GLY A 183 9.35 6.18 -13.12
N ASP A 184 9.69 5.91 -14.38
CA ASP A 184 8.76 5.46 -15.40
C ASP A 184 8.39 3.97 -15.23
N LEU A 185 7.52 3.47 -16.10
CA LEU A 185 7.03 2.09 -16.01
C LEU A 185 8.15 1.05 -16.13
N ASP A 186 9.11 1.28 -17.02
CA ASP A 186 10.21 0.34 -17.28
C ASP A 186 11.16 0.27 -16.07
N LYS A 187 11.45 1.42 -15.44
CA LYS A 187 12.23 1.47 -14.20
C LYS A 187 11.51 0.76 -13.05
N LYS A 188 10.21 0.99 -12.90
CA LYS A 188 9.41 0.29 -11.89
C LYS A 188 9.43 -1.22 -12.09
N ILE A 189 9.25 -1.70 -13.32
CA ILE A 189 9.34 -3.14 -13.63
C ILE A 189 10.75 -3.66 -13.40
N SER A 190 11.79 -2.91 -13.77
CA SER A 190 13.18 -3.30 -13.51
C SER A 190 13.45 -3.43 -12.02
N HIS A 191 12.97 -2.50 -11.20
CA HIS A 191 13.08 -2.53 -9.75
C HIS A 191 12.33 -3.74 -9.14
N ILE A 192 11.11 -4.04 -9.63
CA ILE A 192 10.36 -5.22 -9.19
C ILE A 192 11.15 -6.52 -9.48
N LYS A 193 11.83 -6.60 -10.61
CA LYS A 193 12.67 -7.76 -10.98
C LYS A 193 13.87 -7.99 -10.05
N GLU A 194 14.24 -7.03 -9.23
CA GLU A 194 15.25 -7.21 -8.18
C GLU A 194 14.72 -8.03 -7.00
N TYR A 195 13.41 -8.06 -6.81
CA TYR A 195 12.74 -8.79 -5.72
C TYR A 195 12.05 -10.07 -6.19
N ILE A 196 11.53 -10.07 -7.42
CA ILE A 196 10.67 -11.15 -7.95
C ILE A 196 11.34 -11.82 -9.14
N GLY A 197 11.65 -13.10 -8.99
CA GLY A 197 12.22 -13.93 -10.06
C GLY A 197 11.23 -14.19 -11.20
N THR A 198 11.73 -14.76 -12.28
CA THR A 198 10.92 -15.13 -13.46
C THR A 198 9.85 -16.18 -13.14
N ASP A 199 10.04 -16.94 -12.08
CA ASP A 199 9.09 -17.92 -11.54
C ASP A 199 8.00 -17.28 -10.65
N GLY A 200 8.03 -15.98 -10.48
CA GLY A 200 7.09 -15.22 -9.64
C GLY A 200 7.35 -15.34 -8.14
N LYS A 201 8.49 -15.86 -7.71
CA LYS A 201 8.84 -15.99 -6.30
C LYS A 201 9.83 -14.92 -5.87
N LEU A 202 9.90 -14.69 -4.56
CA LEU A 202 10.91 -13.80 -3.97
C LEU A 202 12.32 -14.34 -4.28
N ILE A 203 13.21 -13.45 -4.67
CA ILE A 203 14.62 -13.80 -4.89
C ILE A 203 15.30 -13.91 -3.53
N GLU A 204 15.72 -15.10 -3.14
CA GLU A 204 16.28 -15.41 -1.81
C GLU A 204 17.67 -14.76 -1.52
N THR A 205 18.26 -14.07 -2.48
CA THR A 205 19.68 -13.71 -2.47
C THR A 205 20.07 -12.58 -1.50
N THR A 206 19.14 -11.86 -0.90
CA THR A 206 19.50 -10.66 -0.12
C THR A 206 19.31 -10.82 1.40
N SER A 207 18.40 -11.65 1.87
CA SER A 207 18.13 -11.76 3.31
C SER A 207 19.13 -12.64 4.05
N SER A 208 19.68 -13.69 3.42
CA SER A 208 20.66 -14.57 4.08
C SER A 208 22.00 -13.87 4.29
N VAL A 209 22.47 -13.12 3.30
CA VAL A 209 23.78 -12.43 3.40
C VAL A 209 23.74 -11.24 4.36
N LEU A 210 22.63 -10.48 4.40
CA LEU A 210 22.47 -9.38 5.36
C LEU A 210 22.22 -9.90 6.79
N GLY A 211 21.42 -10.95 6.95
CA GLY A 211 21.22 -11.61 8.25
C GLY A 211 22.50 -12.26 8.78
N ASP A 212 23.32 -12.85 7.89
CA ASP A 212 24.61 -13.40 8.25
C ASP A 212 25.60 -12.30 8.64
N LEU A 213 25.56 -11.13 7.98
CA LEU A 213 26.40 -9.98 8.32
C LEU A 213 25.98 -9.33 9.65
N GLU A 214 24.68 -9.17 9.92
CA GLU A 214 24.20 -8.70 11.23
C GLU A 214 24.59 -9.63 12.36
N ASN A 215 24.44 -10.94 12.18
CA ASN A 215 24.89 -11.94 13.17
C ASN A 215 26.40 -11.89 13.39
N VAL A 216 27.21 -11.68 12.33
CA VAL A 216 28.67 -11.52 12.42
C VAL A 216 29.05 -10.24 13.16
N TYR A 217 28.32 -9.12 12.90
CA TYR A 217 28.55 -7.85 13.62
C TYR A 217 28.21 -7.98 15.11
N ASP A 218 27.11 -8.62 15.45
CA ASP A 218 26.70 -8.86 16.84
C ASP A 218 27.69 -9.79 17.55
N GLU A 219 28.18 -10.86 16.92
CA GLU A 219 29.22 -11.71 17.48
C GLU A 219 30.55 -10.98 17.70
N LEU A 220 30.97 -10.13 16.77
CA LEU A 220 32.20 -9.34 16.89
C LEU A 220 32.07 -8.26 17.99
N ALA A 221 30.90 -7.64 18.13
CA ALA A 221 30.60 -6.70 19.21
C ALA A 221 30.62 -7.39 20.59
N LEU A 222 30.01 -8.56 20.72
CA LEU A 222 30.00 -9.38 21.95
C LEU A 222 31.39 -9.86 22.35
N ARG A 223 32.30 -10.10 21.38
CA ARG A 223 33.70 -10.49 21.63
C ARG A 223 34.62 -9.29 21.91
N GLY A 224 34.11 -8.06 21.93
CA GLY A 224 34.90 -6.85 22.18
C GLY A 224 35.95 -6.57 21.09
N GLN A 225 35.78 -7.11 19.87
CA GLN A 225 36.71 -6.98 18.76
C GLN A 225 36.38 -5.80 17.82
N LEU A 226 35.19 -5.20 17.98
CA LEU A 226 34.83 -3.92 17.36
C LEU A 226 35.15 -2.79 18.36
N LYS A 227 36.20 -2.03 18.09
CA LYS A 227 36.41 -0.72 18.71
C LYS A 227 35.61 0.30 17.89
N ILE A 228 34.49 0.80 18.48
CA ILE A 228 33.78 1.98 17.99
C ILE A 228 34.56 3.23 18.37
#